data_d6436dea43884614fafb9b6b404e7a6f
#
_entry.id   d6436dea43884614fafb9b6b404e7a6f
#
_cell.length_a   1.000
_cell.length_b   1.000
_cell.length_c   1.000
_cell.angle_alpha   90.00
_cell.angle_beta   90.00
_cell.angle_gamma   90.00
#
_symmetry.space_group_name_H-M   'P 1'
#
loop_
_entity.id
_entity.type
_entity.pdbx_description
1 polymer ?
#
loop_
_entity_poly.entity_id
_entity_poly.type
_entity_poly.pdbx_seq_one_letter_code
_entity_poly.pdbx_strand_id
1 'polypeptide(L)'
;KDIIISGGENISSIEIENTLAKHPSVSIAAVVAKPDEKWGEVPCAFIEAVKDKPTTEKELIDFCKETLASFKVPKKIEFCELPKTSTGKIQKFELRKKAKE
;
A
#
# COMPACT_ATOMS: atom_id res chain seq x y z
N LYS A 1 -9.90 9.32 6.51
CA LYS A 1 -10.23 9.17 5.11
C LYS A 1 -9.17 8.40 4.38
N ASP A 2 -9.63 7.53 3.52
CA ASP A 2 -8.72 6.62 2.84
C ASP A 2 -8.70 6.88 1.35
N ILE A 3 -8.63 8.15 0.98
CA ILE A 3 -8.57 8.58 -0.41
C ILE A 3 -7.22 9.21 -0.68
N ILE A 4 -6.60 8.77 -1.75
CA ILE A 4 -5.32 9.30 -2.23
C ILE A 4 -5.60 10.06 -3.52
N ILE A 5 -5.11 11.29 -3.61
CA ILE A 5 -5.36 12.10 -4.80
C ILE A 5 -4.08 12.17 -5.61
N SER A 6 -4.07 11.47 -6.73
CA SER A 6 -2.88 11.34 -7.57
C SER A 6 -3.20 11.87 -8.95
N GLY A 7 -2.51 12.96 -9.35
CA GLY A 7 -2.74 13.56 -10.65
C GLY A 7 -4.18 13.99 -10.87
N GLY A 8 -4.86 14.38 -9.80
CA GLY A 8 -6.26 14.77 -9.87
C GLY A 8 -7.26 13.63 -9.81
N GLU A 9 -6.77 12.39 -9.74
CA GLU A 9 -7.65 11.22 -9.64
C GLU A 9 -7.77 10.75 -8.21
N ASN A 10 -8.99 10.40 -7.82
CA ASN A 10 -9.24 9.87 -6.48
C ASN A 10 -9.01 8.37 -6.47
N ILE A 11 -8.16 7.93 -5.54
CA ILE A 11 -7.82 6.51 -5.42
C ILE A 11 -8.22 6.04 -4.03
N SER A 12 -8.97 4.94 -3.96
CA SER A 12 -9.33 4.34 -2.69
C SER A 12 -8.18 3.46 -2.21
N SER A 13 -7.63 3.78 -1.04
CA SER A 13 -6.58 2.94 -0.46
C SER A 13 -7.12 1.55 -0.14
N ILE A 14 -8.40 1.47 0.22
CA ILE A 14 -9.01 0.17 0.57
C ILE A 14 -9.07 -0.74 -0.64
N GLU A 15 -9.36 -0.20 -1.82
CA GLU A 15 -9.37 -1.02 -3.04
C GLU A 15 -8.02 -1.67 -3.27
N ILE A 16 -6.94 -0.91 -3.06
CA ILE A 16 -5.59 -1.44 -3.25
C ILE A 16 -5.27 -2.46 -2.17
N GLU A 17 -5.65 -2.17 -0.92
CA GLU A 17 -5.41 -3.10 0.18
C GLU A 17 -6.10 -4.43 -0.08
N ASN A 18 -7.34 -4.38 -0.56
CA ASN A 18 -8.09 -5.60 -0.85
C ASN A 18 -7.45 -6.40 -1.97
N THR A 19 -6.94 -5.72 -2.98
CA THR A 19 -6.25 -6.39 -4.08
C THR A 19 -4.99 -7.08 -3.58
N LEU A 20 -4.16 -6.37 -2.81
CA LEU A 20 -2.92 -6.94 -2.28
C LEU A 20 -3.20 -8.12 -1.35
N ALA A 21 -4.27 -8.03 -0.57
CA ALA A 21 -4.60 -9.09 0.38
C ALA A 21 -4.94 -10.41 -0.29
N LYS A 22 -5.23 -10.40 -1.59
CA LYS A 22 -5.51 -11.63 -2.33
C LYS A 22 -4.25 -12.39 -2.69
N HIS A 23 -3.09 -11.74 -2.59
CA HIS A 23 -1.83 -12.42 -2.91
C HIS A 23 -1.46 -13.37 -1.76
N PRO A 24 -1.06 -14.60 -2.08
CA PRO A 24 -0.80 -15.59 -1.01
C PRO A 24 0.36 -15.23 -0.09
N SER A 25 1.26 -14.36 -0.52
CA SER A 25 2.40 -13.96 0.31
C SER A 25 2.11 -12.75 1.19
N VAL A 26 0.92 -12.15 1.07
CA VAL A 26 0.57 -10.96 1.84
C VAL A 26 -0.28 -11.35 3.03
N SER A 27 0.22 -11.07 4.23
CA SER A 27 -0.53 -11.27 5.45
C SER A 27 -1.41 -10.06 5.74
N ILE A 28 -0.80 -8.87 5.74
CA ILE A 28 -1.51 -7.61 6.00
C ILE A 28 -0.98 -6.57 5.04
N ALA A 29 -1.88 -5.77 4.48
CA ALA A 29 -1.53 -4.66 3.61
C ALA A 29 -2.17 -3.39 4.14
N ALA A 30 -1.39 -2.31 4.16
CA ALA A 30 -1.90 -0.98 4.50
C ALA A 30 -1.36 0.01 3.48
N VAL A 31 -2.24 0.80 2.89
CA VAL A 31 -1.89 1.71 1.82
C VAL A 31 -2.16 3.14 2.28
N VAL A 32 -1.17 4.01 2.11
CA VAL A 32 -1.27 5.41 2.46
C VAL A 32 -0.77 6.27 1.31
N ALA A 33 -1.07 7.57 1.38
CA ALA A 33 -0.58 8.52 0.41
C ALA A 33 0.89 8.82 0.69
N LYS A 34 1.70 8.86 -0.36
CA LYS A 34 3.08 9.30 -0.31
C LYS A 34 3.19 10.56 -1.14
N PRO A 35 3.81 11.62 -0.62
CA PRO A 35 3.99 12.84 -1.42
C PRO A 35 4.81 12.56 -2.67
N ASP A 36 4.42 13.17 -3.77
CA ASP A 36 5.09 13.00 -5.06
C ASP A 36 5.11 14.32 -5.80
N GLU A 37 6.28 14.69 -6.32
CA GLU A 37 6.45 15.98 -6.99
C GLU A 37 5.61 16.09 -8.25
N LYS A 38 5.47 15.00 -8.97
CA LYS A 38 4.77 15.02 -10.25
C LYS A 38 3.26 14.90 -10.08
N TRP A 39 2.82 14.00 -9.19
CA TRP A 39 1.42 13.64 -9.10
C TRP A 39 0.71 14.21 -7.87
N GLY A 40 1.45 14.88 -6.98
CA GLY A 40 0.92 15.33 -5.71
C GLY A 40 1.01 14.25 -4.66
N GLU A 41 0.29 13.16 -4.88
CA GLU A 41 0.36 11.98 -4.03
C GLU A 41 0.38 10.74 -4.91
N VAL A 42 0.98 9.67 -4.39
CA VAL A 42 0.92 8.36 -5.03
C VAL A 42 0.67 7.32 -3.94
N PRO A 43 0.07 6.16 -4.28
CA PRO A 43 -0.12 5.11 -3.29
C PRO A 43 1.21 4.49 -2.87
N CYS A 44 1.35 4.27 -1.57
CA CYS A 44 2.49 3.58 -1.00
C CYS A 44 1.95 2.47 -0.11
N ALA A 45 2.36 1.23 -0.38
CA ALA A 45 1.85 0.08 0.35
C ALA A 45 2.89 -0.41 1.34
N PHE A 46 2.44 -0.67 2.56
CA PHE A 46 3.25 -1.32 3.60
C PHE A 46 2.70 -2.72 3.80
N ILE A 47 3.58 -3.71 3.74
CA ILE A 47 3.18 -5.12 3.67
C ILE A 47 3.84 -5.90 4.80
N GLU A 48 3.03 -6.68 5.53
CA GLU A 48 3.57 -7.79 6.32
C GLU A 48 3.44 -9.04 5.48
N ALA A 49 4.57 -9.64 5.15
CA ALA A 49 4.58 -10.83 4.33
C ALA A 49 4.29 -12.07 5.18
N VAL A 50 3.69 -13.07 4.56
CA VAL A 50 3.50 -14.36 5.20
C VAL A 50 4.87 -15.02 5.36
N LYS A 51 5.13 -15.54 6.56
CA LYS A 51 6.36 -16.27 6.83
C LYS A 51 6.41 -17.47 5.88
N ASP A 52 7.57 -17.76 5.35
CA ASP A 52 7.80 -18.89 4.45
C ASP A 52 7.21 -18.73 3.06
N LYS A 53 6.68 -17.54 2.73
CA LYS A 53 6.19 -17.26 1.37
C LYS A 53 6.81 -15.97 0.90
N PRO A 54 8.09 -15.97 0.52
CA PRO A 54 8.76 -14.73 0.12
C PRO A 54 8.16 -14.13 -1.15
N THR A 55 8.22 -12.81 -1.22
CA THR A 55 7.78 -12.08 -2.39
C THR A 55 8.64 -10.83 -2.50
N THR A 56 8.50 -10.10 -3.60
CA THR A 56 9.27 -8.88 -3.85
C THR A 56 8.34 -7.74 -4.16
N GLU A 57 8.88 -6.53 -4.08
CA GLU A 57 8.13 -5.34 -4.47
C GLU A 57 7.64 -5.46 -5.90
N LYS A 58 8.52 -5.90 -6.80
CA LYS A 58 8.15 -6.03 -8.21
C LYS A 58 7.02 -7.03 -8.40
N GLU A 59 7.09 -8.15 -7.71
CA GLU A 59 6.05 -9.17 -7.84
C GLU A 59 4.69 -8.64 -7.42
N LEU A 60 4.64 -7.89 -6.31
CA LEU A 60 3.37 -7.35 -5.83
C LEU A 60 2.86 -6.22 -6.72
N ILE A 61 3.76 -5.40 -7.26
CA ILE A 61 3.35 -4.37 -8.20
C ILE A 61 2.78 -5.01 -9.46
N ASP A 62 3.43 -6.02 -9.99
CA ASP A 62 2.94 -6.73 -11.17
C ASP A 62 1.58 -7.39 -10.88
N PHE A 63 1.41 -7.93 -9.69
CA PHE A 63 0.15 -8.52 -9.27
C PHE A 63 -0.97 -7.47 -9.30
N CYS A 64 -0.69 -6.26 -8.81
CA CYS A 64 -1.67 -5.18 -8.83
C CYS A 64 -2.00 -4.74 -10.24
N LYS A 65 -1.02 -4.76 -11.14
CA LYS A 65 -1.24 -4.34 -12.53
C LYS A 65 -2.24 -5.23 -13.25
N GLU A 66 -2.40 -6.45 -12.81
CA GLU A 66 -3.35 -7.38 -13.45
C GLU A 66 -4.79 -6.99 -13.23
N THR A 67 -5.07 -6.27 -12.13
CA THR A 67 -6.45 -5.99 -11.73
C THR A 67 -6.76 -4.51 -11.65
N LEU A 68 -5.79 -3.69 -11.21
CA LEU A 68 -6.03 -2.28 -10.94
C LEU A 68 -5.71 -1.42 -12.16
N ALA A 69 -6.45 -0.31 -12.30
CA ALA A 69 -6.08 0.70 -13.29
C ALA A 69 -4.66 1.20 -12.98
N SER A 70 -3.94 1.60 -14.03
CA SER A 70 -2.52 1.91 -13.88
C SER A 70 -2.25 3.00 -12.85
N PHE A 71 -3.12 4.01 -12.76
CA PHE A 71 -2.88 5.10 -11.80
C PHE A 71 -3.13 4.68 -10.35
N LYS A 72 -3.77 3.52 -10.15
CA LYS A 72 -4.03 3.00 -8.80
C LYS A 72 -2.94 2.07 -8.29
N VAL A 73 -2.05 1.63 -9.16
CA VAL A 73 -0.99 0.70 -8.77
C VAL A 73 -0.02 1.40 -7.83
N PRO A 74 0.34 0.79 -6.69
CA PRO A 74 1.29 1.44 -5.77
C PRO A 74 2.62 1.74 -6.46
N LYS A 75 3.17 2.91 -6.18
CA LYS A 75 4.47 3.28 -6.70
C LYS A 75 5.60 2.75 -5.82
N LYS A 76 5.28 2.42 -4.58
CA LYS A 76 6.27 1.92 -3.65
C LYS A 76 5.63 0.85 -2.78
N ILE A 77 6.37 -0.23 -2.54
CA ILE A 77 5.96 -1.27 -1.59
C ILE A 77 7.10 -1.45 -0.62
N GLU A 78 6.77 -1.39 0.67
CA GLU A 78 7.74 -1.53 1.72
C GLU A 78 7.31 -2.67 2.64
N PHE A 79 8.24 -3.58 2.91
CA PHE A 79 7.95 -4.72 3.79
C PHE A 79 8.37 -4.36 5.19
N CYS A 80 7.46 -4.49 6.14
CA CYS A 80 7.75 -4.15 7.52
C CYS A 80 6.67 -4.71 8.42
N GLU A 81 6.94 -4.67 9.72
CA GLU A 81 5.91 -4.95 10.70
C GLU A 81 5.06 -3.70 10.84
N LEU A 82 3.74 -3.84 10.73
CA LEU A 82 2.85 -2.68 10.76
C LEU A 82 2.56 -2.26 12.20
N PRO A 83 2.59 -0.94 12.47
CA PRO A 83 2.24 -0.46 13.82
C PRO A 83 0.76 -0.68 14.08
N LYS A 84 0.46 -1.22 15.26
CA LYS A 84 -0.90 -1.55 15.63
C LYS A 84 -1.22 -0.98 17.01
N THR A 85 -2.49 -0.67 17.22
CA THR A 85 -2.96 -0.31 18.55
C THR A 85 -3.07 -1.55 19.42
N SER A 86 -3.35 -1.36 20.71
CA SER A 86 -3.55 -2.49 21.60
C SER A 86 -4.73 -3.36 21.20
N THR A 87 -5.66 -2.80 20.42
CA THR A 87 -6.81 -3.56 19.92
C THR A 87 -6.56 -4.17 18.56
N GLY A 88 -5.35 -4.02 18.00
CA GLY A 88 -4.98 -4.64 16.73
C GLY A 88 -5.23 -3.81 15.49
N LYS A 89 -5.66 -2.57 15.64
CA LYS A 89 -5.91 -1.70 14.48
C LYS A 89 -4.60 -1.11 13.97
N ILE A 90 -4.48 -1.03 12.64
CA ILE A 90 -3.31 -0.46 11.98
C ILE A 90 -3.29 1.05 12.23
N GLN A 91 -2.14 1.56 12.66
CA GLN A 91 -1.96 3.00 12.90
C GLN A 91 -1.41 3.65 11.65
N LYS A 92 -2.30 4.00 10.73
CA LYS A 92 -1.88 4.54 9.44
C LYS A 92 -1.13 5.85 9.54
N PHE A 93 -1.36 6.64 10.60
CA PHE A 93 -0.63 7.90 10.72
C PHE A 93 0.88 7.67 10.87
N GLU A 94 1.27 6.57 11.50
CA GLU A 94 2.68 6.21 11.58
C GLU A 94 3.23 5.86 10.20
N LEU A 95 2.43 5.15 9.41
CA LEU A 95 2.85 4.78 8.07
C LEU A 95 2.94 6.00 7.16
N ARG A 96 2.05 6.97 7.33
CA ARG A 96 2.12 8.21 6.56
C ARG A 96 3.42 8.95 6.84
N LYS A 97 3.89 8.94 8.10
CA LYS A 97 5.17 9.53 8.43
C LYS A 97 6.31 8.83 7.71
N LYS A 98 6.29 7.50 7.71
CA LYS A 98 7.32 6.72 7.02
C LYS A 98 7.31 6.97 5.53
N ALA A 99 6.13 7.14 4.95
CA ALA A 99 6.01 7.34 3.52
C ALA A 99 6.62 8.67 3.07
N LYS A 100 6.73 9.63 3.97
CA LYS A 100 7.33 10.93 3.65
C LYS A 100 8.85 10.90 3.64
N GLU A 101 9.45 9.87 4.19
CA GLU A 101 10.91 9.77 4.29
C GLU A 101 11.54 9.37 2.97
#